data_aa61acc8e35b6f18ebaa94a879be8804
#
_entry.id   aa61acc8e35b6f18ebaa94a879be8804
#
_cell.length_a   1.000
_cell.length_b   1.000
_cell.length_c   1.000
_cell.angle_alpha   90.00
_cell.angle_beta   90.00
_cell.angle_gamma   90.00
#
_symmetry.space_group_name_H-M   'P 1'
#
loop_
_entity.id
_entity.type
_entity.pdbx_description
1 polymer ?
#
loop_
_entity_poly.entity_id
_entity_poly.type
_entity_poly.pdbx_seq_one_letter_code
_entity_poly.pdbx_strand_id
1 'polypeptide(L)'
;MKIINLKLSVTNCFLVKTKSKYILIDTGYEQDWELFCERLKEVDVSLFDISHIILTHHHDDHCGLLNKILKENNDIKVVMSHLSKDLLLKGENDQTYGGGIVNKRIKLLISLKQIYIGIRLKKIIDKRKNLTFPPYKLRENDILIEGETKLKDIGINLNGRIIETPGHSIDSISILFDDGDCMIGDAAANFLQFAGTKYCVVFICDIDEYYRSWNEIISKNALQIFPAHGKPFSVKKLEQNTGKNKKINMVLNKI
;
A
#
# COMPACT_ATOMS: atom_id res chain seq x y z
N MET A 1 -20.41 -4.13 4.15
CA MET A 1 -19.30 -4.18 5.16
C MET A 1 -19.00 -2.79 5.70
N LYS A 2 -18.54 -2.61 6.97
CA LYS A 2 -18.14 -1.28 7.49
C LYS A 2 -16.65 -1.08 7.27
N ILE A 3 -16.29 -0.14 6.39
CA ILE A 3 -14.92 0.29 6.08
C ILE A 3 -14.76 1.71 6.63
N ILE A 4 -13.68 1.96 7.34
CA ILE A 4 -13.31 3.28 7.86
C ILE A 4 -11.94 3.63 7.26
N ASN A 5 -11.87 4.78 6.60
CA ASN A 5 -10.60 5.29 6.08
C ASN A 5 -9.89 6.14 7.14
N LEU A 6 -8.76 5.66 7.63
CA LEU A 6 -7.82 6.43 8.42
C LEU A 6 -6.90 7.19 7.47
N LYS A 7 -7.34 8.36 7.03
CA LYS A 7 -6.55 9.18 6.11
C LYS A 7 -5.35 9.77 6.84
N LEU A 8 -4.16 9.28 6.51
CA LEU A 8 -2.88 9.79 7.00
C LEU A 8 -2.32 10.88 6.06
N SER A 9 -1.06 11.26 6.25
CA SER A 9 -0.46 12.37 5.50
C SER A 9 -0.45 12.16 3.99
N VAL A 10 -0.22 10.93 3.53
CA VAL A 10 -0.16 10.55 2.11
C VAL A 10 -1.00 9.31 1.83
N THR A 11 -1.01 8.35 2.74
CA THR A 11 -1.59 7.02 2.56
C THR A 11 -2.95 6.90 3.25
N ASN A 12 -3.90 6.24 2.61
CA ASN A 12 -5.13 5.79 3.23
C ASN A 12 -4.88 4.43 3.88
N CYS A 13 -4.99 4.34 5.20
CA CYS A 13 -5.07 3.09 5.91
C CYS A 13 -6.54 2.75 6.18
N PHE A 14 -6.92 1.50 6.09
CA PHE A 14 -8.32 1.14 6.24
C PHE A 14 -8.54 0.22 7.43
N LEU A 15 -9.52 0.59 8.28
CA LEU A 15 -10.09 -0.32 9.27
C LEU A 15 -11.32 -1.00 8.68
N VAL A 16 -11.32 -2.33 8.73
CA VAL A 16 -12.47 -3.13 8.33
C VAL A 16 -13.01 -3.88 9.54
N LYS A 17 -14.29 -3.65 9.84
CA LYS A 17 -14.92 -4.26 11.01
C LYS A 17 -15.20 -5.74 10.77
N THR A 18 -14.70 -6.59 11.66
CA THR A 18 -15.12 -7.99 11.81
C THR A 18 -16.32 -8.09 12.77
N LYS A 19 -16.67 -9.26 13.24
CA LYS A 19 -17.76 -9.41 14.25
C LYS A 19 -17.43 -8.72 15.57
N SER A 20 -16.19 -8.82 16.06
CA SER A 20 -15.78 -8.35 17.40
C SER A 20 -14.59 -7.41 17.40
N LYS A 21 -13.78 -7.40 16.36
CA LYS A 21 -12.54 -6.65 16.23
C LYS A 21 -12.50 -5.88 14.90
N TYR A 22 -11.36 -5.31 14.61
CA TYR A 22 -11.02 -4.73 13.31
C TYR A 22 -9.80 -5.42 12.72
N ILE A 23 -9.70 -5.41 11.40
CA ILE A 23 -8.44 -5.56 10.70
C ILE A 23 -7.98 -4.18 10.22
N LEU A 24 -6.69 -3.92 10.27
CA LEU A 24 -6.06 -2.72 9.74
C LEU A 24 -5.32 -3.09 8.46
N ILE A 25 -5.52 -2.33 7.40
CA ILE A 25 -4.84 -2.50 6.12
C ILE A 25 -3.90 -1.33 5.94
N ASP A 26 -2.60 -1.62 5.89
CA ASP A 26 -1.47 -0.70 5.92
C ASP A 26 -1.39 0.16 7.19
N THR A 27 -0.24 0.79 7.42
CA THR A 27 0.02 1.54 8.67
C THR A 27 0.44 2.99 8.47
N GLY A 28 0.90 3.37 7.27
CA GLY A 28 1.42 4.71 7.00
C GLY A 28 2.90 4.88 7.30
N TYR A 29 3.41 6.09 7.14
CA TYR A 29 4.79 6.45 7.46
C TYR A 29 5.07 6.42 8.97
N GLU A 30 6.31 6.16 9.35
CA GLU A 30 6.73 6.20 10.76
C GLU A 30 6.44 7.53 11.47
N GLN A 31 6.53 8.65 10.75
CA GLN A 31 6.25 9.98 11.27
C GLN A 31 4.76 10.29 11.44
N ASP A 32 3.87 9.47 10.91
CA ASP A 32 2.41 9.66 11.02
C ASP A 32 1.83 9.14 12.34
N TRP A 33 2.66 8.72 13.31
CA TRP A 33 2.21 8.10 14.56
C TRP A 33 1.16 8.93 15.32
N GLU A 34 1.41 10.21 15.52
CA GLU A 34 0.48 11.09 16.24
C GLU A 34 -0.83 11.23 15.47
N LEU A 35 -0.75 11.44 14.15
CA LEU A 35 -1.92 11.52 13.28
C LEU A 35 -2.70 10.20 13.26
N PHE A 36 -2.02 9.06 13.23
CA PHE A 36 -2.65 7.74 13.29
C PHE A 36 -3.42 7.54 14.59
N CYS A 37 -2.83 7.89 15.74
CA CYS A 37 -3.50 7.83 17.03
C CYS A 37 -4.72 8.77 17.11
N GLU A 38 -4.61 9.98 16.54
CA GLU A 38 -5.72 10.93 16.42
C GLU A 38 -6.87 10.33 15.60
N ARG A 39 -6.57 9.74 14.43
CA ARG A 39 -7.57 9.11 13.55
C ARG A 39 -8.27 7.92 14.21
N LEU A 40 -7.55 7.11 14.97
CA LEU A 40 -8.16 6.02 15.76
C LEU A 40 -9.13 6.56 16.81
N LYS A 41 -8.74 7.63 17.53
CA LYS A 41 -9.58 8.28 18.53
C LYS A 41 -10.84 8.90 17.93
N GLU A 42 -10.75 9.54 16.75
CA GLU A 42 -11.91 10.12 16.03
C GLU A 42 -12.99 9.08 15.70
N VAL A 43 -12.61 7.83 15.51
CA VAL A 43 -13.51 6.72 15.15
C VAL A 43 -13.83 5.79 16.32
N ASP A 44 -13.39 6.16 17.53
CA ASP A 44 -13.57 5.41 18.78
C ASP A 44 -13.08 3.95 18.67
N VAL A 45 -11.87 3.78 18.14
CA VAL A 45 -11.19 2.49 18.01
C VAL A 45 -9.83 2.57 18.69
N SER A 46 -9.53 1.59 19.54
CA SER A 46 -8.22 1.45 20.16
C SER A 46 -7.35 0.43 19.42
N LEU A 47 -6.04 0.43 19.68
CA LEU A 47 -5.14 -0.60 19.15
C LEU A 47 -5.52 -2.01 19.63
N PHE A 48 -6.14 -2.12 20.82
CA PHE A 48 -6.60 -3.40 21.37
C PHE A 48 -7.86 -3.94 20.67
N ASP A 49 -8.54 -3.12 19.86
CA ASP A 49 -9.65 -3.54 19.02
C ASP A 49 -9.17 -4.10 17.66
N ILE A 50 -7.88 -3.98 17.35
CA ILE A 50 -7.31 -4.50 16.11
C ILE A 50 -6.78 -5.92 16.37
N SER A 51 -7.19 -6.87 15.53
CA SER A 51 -6.75 -8.26 15.62
C SER A 51 -5.65 -8.60 14.61
N HIS A 52 -5.70 -8.00 13.44
CA HIS A 52 -4.73 -8.24 12.36
C HIS A 52 -4.36 -6.93 11.68
N ILE A 53 -3.10 -6.84 11.25
CA ILE A 53 -2.63 -5.88 10.26
C ILE A 53 -2.36 -6.65 8.98
N ILE A 54 -2.89 -6.21 7.84
CA ILE A 54 -2.55 -6.75 6.53
C ILE A 54 -1.70 -5.68 5.84
N LEU A 55 -0.43 -5.99 5.57
CA LEU A 55 0.44 -5.12 4.78
C LEU A 55 0.26 -5.45 3.31
N THR A 56 -0.10 -4.45 2.51
CA THR A 56 -0.24 -4.62 1.07
C THR A 56 1.12 -4.82 0.40
N HIS A 57 2.17 -4.18 0.91
CA HIS A 57 3.57 -4.36 0.50
C HIS A 57 4.52 -3.66 1.48
N HIS A 58 5.84 -3.79 1.25
CA HIS A 58 6.89 -3.39 2.20
C HIS A 58 7.29 -1.91 2.20
N HIS A 59 6.70 -1.02 1.39
CA HIS A 59 7.16 0.37 1.33
C HIS A 59 6.88 1.16 2.61
N ASP A 60 7.72 2.17 2.86
CA ASP A 60 7.79 2.96 4.09
C ASP A 60 6.49 3.67 4.45
N ASP A 61 5.69 4.07 3.48
CA ASP A 61 4.37 4.68 3.67
C ASP A 61 3.23 3.67 3.87
N HIS A 62 3.54 2.36 3.86
CA HIS A 62 2.61 1.28 4.15
C HIS A 62 2.96 0.53 5.43
N CYS A 63 4.23 0.33 5.73
CA CYS A 63 4.69 -0.44 6.88
C CYS A 63 5.37 0.38 7.98
N GLY A 64 5.53 1.69 7.80
CA GLY A 64 6.38 2.53 8.66
C GLY A 64 5.98 2.56 10.13
N LEU A 65 4.69 2.44 10.47
CA LEU A 65 4.22 2.41 11.85
C LEU A 65 4.20 1.02 12.47
N LEU A 66 4.49 -0.04 11.70
CA LEU A 66 4.32 -1.43 12.15
C LEU A 66 4.96 -1.69 13.51
N ASN A 67 6.24 -1.36 13.67
CA ASN A 67 6.96 -1.59 14.93
C ASN A 67 6.38 -0.79 16.11
N LYS A 68 5.90 0.45 15.87
CA LYS A 68 5.29 1.26 16.93
C LYS A 68 3.95 0.67 17.37
N ILE A 69 3.11 0.27 16.43
CA ILE A 69 1.82 -0.35 16.72
C ILE A 69 2.03 -1.65 17.52
N LEU A 70 2.94 -2.50 17.10
CA LEU A 70 3.21 -3.79 17.76
C LEU A 70 3.89 -3.64 19.12
N LYS A 71 4.59 -2.53 19.36
CA LYS A 71 5.11 -2.20 20.69
C LYS A 71 3.99 -1.92 21.69
N GLU A 72 2.91 -1.24 21.22
CA GLU A 72 1.74 -0.93 22.05
C GLU A 72 0.81 -2.15 22.22
N ASN A 73 0.65 -2.97 21.17
CA ASN A 73 -0.16 -4.20 21.21
C ASN A 73 0.49 -5.33 20.43
N ASN A 74 1.24 -6.18 21.13
CA ASN A 74 1.96 -7.31 20.53
C ASN A 74 1.07 -8.51 20.16
N ASP A 75 -0.20 -8.51 20.54
CA ASP A 75 -1.14 -9.59 20.20
C ASP A 75 -1.67 -9.49 18.76
N ILE A 76 -1.48 -8.34 18.10
CA ILE A 76 -1.86 -8.14 16.71
C ILE A 76 -1.01 -9.07 15.83
N LYS A 77 -1.68 -9.86 14.98
CA LYS A 77 -1.01 -10.67 13.95
C LYS A 77 -0.76 -9.84 12.70
N VAL A 78 0.42 -9.96 12.12
CA VAL A 78 0.73 -9.31 10.85
C VAL A 78 0.61 -10.31 9.71
N VAL A 79 -0.16 -9.94 8.70
CA VAL A 79 -0.37 -10.72 7.47
C VAL A 79 0.35 -10.00 6.34
N MET A 80 1.19 -10.69 5.60
CA MET A 80 1.99 -10.12 4.52
C MET A 80 2.32 -11.17 3.47
N SER A 81 2.71 -10.76 2.27
CA SER A 81 3.29 -11.67 1.28
C SER A 81 4.53 -12.38 1.85
N HIS A 82 4.74 -13.63 1.50
CA HIS A 82 5.96 -14.35 1.86
C HIS A 82 7.23 -13.64 1.33
N LEU A 83 7.11 -12.91 0.22
CA LEU A 83 8.18 -12.10 -0.35
C LEU A 83 8.52 -10.84 0.47
N SER A 84 7.59 -10.36 1.31
CA SER A 84 7.83 -9.19 2.16
C SER A 84 8.83 -9.45 3.28
N LYS A 85 9.02 -10.69 3.69
CA LYS A 85 9.84 -11.07 4.86
C LYS A 85 11.24 -10.45 4.84
N ASP A 86 11.97 -10.68 3.77
CA ASP A 86 13.36 -10.22 3.66
C ASP A 86 13.42 -8.72 3.28
N LEU A 87 12.41 -8.19 2.61
CA LEU A 87 12.28 -6.78 2.28
C LEU A 87 12.04 -5.94 3.53
N LEU A 88 11.13 -6.36 4.40
CA LEU A 88 10.87 -5.68 5.69
C LEU A 88 12.07 -5.75 6.63
N LEU A 89 12.86 -6.83 6.59
CA LEU A 89 14.07 -6.96 7.39
C LEU A 89 15.18 -5.98 6.95
N LYS A 90 15.25 -5.64 5.65
CA LYS A 90 16.20 -4.62 5.14
C LYS A 90 15.87 -3.22 5.68
N GLY A 91 14.60 -2.90 5.92
CA GLY A 91 14.17 -1.59 6.41
C GLY A 91 14.28 -0.47 5.37
N GLU A 92 14.15 -0.80 4.09
CA GLU A 92 14.21 0.15 2.98
C GLU A 92 13.31 -0.29 1.83
N ASN A 93 12.82 0.68 1.05
CA ASN A 93 12.06 0.40 -0.17
C ASN A 93 12.99 -0.24 -1.21
N ASP A 94 12.72 -1.48 -1.57
CA ASP A 94 13.59 -2.23 -2.47
C ASP A 94 13.44 -1.75 -3.92
N GLN A 95 14.57 -1.45 -4.54
CA GLN A 95 14.67 -1.01 -5.94
C GLN A 95 15.46 -2.00 -6.81
N THR A 96 15.78 -3.18 -6.28
CA THR A 96 16.62 -4.18 -6.97
C THR A 96 15.93 -4.74 -8.23
N TYR A 97 14.61 -4.79 -8.23
CA TYR A 97 13.81 -5.37 -9.32
C TYR A 97 13.58 -4.40 -10.49
N GLY A 98 14.29 -3.29 -10.52
CA GLY A 98 14.15 -2.29 -11.56
C GLY A 98 12.96 -1.38 -11.35
N GLY A 99 12.47 -0.80 -12.43
CA GLY A 99 11.28 0.02 -12.42
C GLY A 99 11.51 1.46 -12.87
N GLY A 100 10.47 2.23 -12.85
CA GLY A 100 10.54 3.60 -13.29
C GLY A 100 9.28 4.41 -13.05
N ILE A 101 9.38 5.66 -13.42
CA ILE A 101 8.28 6.62 -13.30
C ILE A 101 7.28 6.39 -14.44
N VAL A 102 6.00 6.33 -14.12
CA VAL A 102 4.88 5.96 -14.99
C VAL A 102 4.83 6.74 -16.31
N ASN A 103 5.21 8.02 -16.33
CA ASN A 103 5.28 8.81 -17.56
C ASN A 103 6.18 10.05 -17.43
N LYS A 104 6.48 10.68 -18.58
CA LYS A 104 7.36 11.87 -18.65
C LYS A 104 6.82 13.10 -17.91
N ARG A 105 5.49 13.27 -17.83
CA ARG A 105 4.87 14.42 -17.13
C ARG A 105 5.09 14.30 -15.63
N ILE A 106 4.90 13.10 -15.07
CA ILE A 106 5.20 12.83 -13.65
C ILE A 106 6.69 13.02 -13.38
N LYS A 107 7.58 12.51 -14.25
CA LYS A 107 9.03 12.73 -14.12
C LYS A 107 9.37 14.22 -14.04
N LEU A 108 8.76 15.04 -14.90
CA LEU A 108 8.95 16.50 -14.88
C LEU A 108 8.44 17.12 -13.57
N LEU A 109 7.23 16.73 -13.10
CA LEU A 109 6.68 17.25 -11.84
C LEU A 109 7.55 16.90 -10.64
N ILE A 110 8.10 15.67 -10.57
CA ILE A 110 9.04 15.28 -9.52
C ILE A 110 10.31 16.12 -9.58
N SER A 111 10.88 16.32 -10.77
CA SER A 111 12.08 17.16 -10.94
C SER A 111 11.82 18.61 -10.52
N LEU A 112 10.68 19.19 -10.89
CA LEU A 112 10.27 20.54 -10.47
C LEU A 112 10.06 20.63 -8.95
N LYS A 113 9.44 19.60 -8.35
CA LYS A 113 9.28 19.52 -6.90
C LYS A 113 10.64 19.46 -6.19
N GLN A 114 11.57 18.68 -6.70
CA GLN A 114 12.93 18.59 -6.14
C GLN A 114 13.67 19.93 -6.21
N ILE A 115 13.55 20.67 -7.34
CA ILE A 115 14.11 22.02 -7.49
C ILE A 115 13.46 22.99 -6.49
N TYR A 116 12.13 23.02 -6.41
CA TYR A 116 11.38 23.90 -5.51
C TYR A 116 11.68 23.60 -4.04
N ILE A 117 11.71 22.32 -3.68
CA ILE A 117 12.07 21.85 -2.35
C ILE A 117 13.55 22.17 -2.05
N GLY A 118 14.45 21.95 -3.00
CA GLY A 118 15.88 22.25 -2.87
C GLY A 118 16.15 23.73 -2.59
N ILE A 119 15.36 24.63 -3.19
CA ILE A 119 15.46 26.08 -2.97
C ILE A 119 14.92 26.50 -1.59
N ARG A 120 13.80 25.92 -1.15
CA ARG A 120 13.13 26.34 0.10
C ARG A 120 13.50 25.55 1.36
N LEU A 121 13.95 24.31 1.24
CA LEU A 121 13.97 23.36 2.35
C LEU A 121 15.27 22.56 2.50
N LYS A 122 16.43 23.13 2.12
CA LYS A 122 17.75 22.48 2.25
C LYS A 122 17.98 21.79 3.61
N LYS A 123 17.36 22.30 4.70
CA LYS A 123 17.47 21.74 6.06
C LYS A 123 16.48 20.60 6.38
N ILE A 124 15.38 20.46 5.63
CA ILE A 124 14.34 19.45 5.89
C ILE A 124 14.54 18.21 5.00
N ILE A 125 15.14 18.38 3.83
CA ILE A 125 15.39 17.31 2.85
C ILE A 125 16.42 16.29 3.34
N ASP A 126 17.39 16.73 4.15
CA ASP A 126 18.42 15.81 4.69
C ASP A 126 17.86 14.69 5.58
N LYS A 127 16.64 14.83 6.10
CA LYS A 127 15.96 13.79 6.89
C LYS A 127 15.16 12.77 6.05
N ARG A 128 14.93 13.03 4.76
CA ARG A 128 14.12 12.15 3.85
C ARG A 128 14.96 11.53 2.73
N LYS A 129 16.27 11.47 2.88
CA LYS A 129 17.16 11.00 1.80
C LYS A 129 17.08 9.51 1.52
N ASN A 130 16.58 8.73 2.45
CA ASN A 130 16.48 7.28 2.28
C ASN A 130 15.03 6.89 2.46
N LEU A 131 14.46 6.19 1.51
CA LEU A 131 13.18 5.50 1.55
C LEU A 131 13.32 4.32 2.54
N THR A 132 13.51 4.66 3.83
CA THR A 132 13.82 3.71 4.90
C THR A 132 12.75 3.78 5.99
N PHE A 133 12.57 2.65 6.64
CA PHE A 133 11.68 2.46 7.77
C PHE A 133 12.35 1.57 8.82
N PRO A 134 11.85 1.53 10.07
CA PRO A 134 12.41 0.62 11.07
C PRO A 134 12.31 -0.84 10.60
N PRO A 135 13.46 -1.56 10.51
CA PRO A 135 13.45 -2.96 10.07
C PRO A 135 12.49 -3.81 10.89
N TYR A 136 11.72 -4.65 10.21
CA TYR A 136 10.79 -5.55 10.86
C TYR A 136 11.27 -7.00 10.75
N LYS A 137 11.38 -7.66 11.90
CA LYS A 137 11.71 -9.08 11.99
C LYS A 137 10.44 -9.89 12.21
N LEU A 138 10.19 -10.85 11.33
CA LEU A 138 9.05 -11.76 11.42
C LEU A 138 8.95 -12.42 12.80
N ARG A 139 7.75 -12.42 13.39
CA ARG A 139 7.40 -13.06 14.66
C ARG A 139 6.73 -14.42 14.38
N GLU A 140 6.68 -15.26 15.40
CA GLU A 140 6.10 -16.62 15.30
C GLU A 140 4.62 -16.62 14.94
N ASN A 141 3.86 -15.60 15.40
CA ASN A 141 2.42 -15.47 15.13
C ASN A 141 2.06 -14.68 13.88
N ASP A 142 3.04 -14.21 13.12
CA ASP A 142 2.81 -13.55 11.85
C ASP A 142 2.47 -14.56 10.75
N ILE A 143 1.70 -14.11 9.77
CA ILE A 143 1.12 -14.97 8.73
C ILE A 143 1.70 -14.55 7.37
N LEU A 144 2.39 -15.48 6.73
CA LEU A 144 2.91 -15.31 5.39
C LEU A 144 1.91 -15.85 4.37
N ILE A 145 1.61 -15.04 3.34
CA ILE A 145 0.71 -15.40 2.25
C ILE A 145 1.53 -15.80 1.03
N GLU A 146 1.15 -16.91 0.43
CA GLU A 146 1.62 -17.38 -0.86
C GLU A 146 0.41 -17.80 -1.69
N GLY A 147 0.23 -17.15 -2.84
CA GLY A 147 -0.95 -17.33 -3.69
C GLY A 147 -2.25 -16.78 -3.09
N GLU A 148 -3.38 -17.24 -3.65
CA GLU A 148 -4.71 -16.81 -3.19
C GLU A 148 -5.06 -17.46 -1.84
N THR A 149 -5.41 -16.65 -0.85
CA THR A 149 -5.72 -17.10 0.51
C THR A 149 -7.03 -16.52 1.00
N LYS A 150 -7.97 -17.37 1.44
CA LYS A 150 -9.23 -16.91 2.05
C LYS A 150 -8.98 -16.29 3.42
N LEU A 151 -9.63 -15.18 3.73
CA LEU A 151 -9.50 -14.50 5.03
C LEU A 151 -9.84 -15.42 6.20
N LYS A 152 -10.81 -16.30 6.04
CA LYS A 152 -11.22 -17.27 7.08
C LYS A 152 -10.13 -18.30 7.40
N ASP A 153 -9.32 -18.67 6.42
CA ASP A 153 -8.27 -19.68 6.59
C ASP A 153 -7.12 -19.15 7.47
N ILE A 154 -7.00 -17.83 7.58
CA ILE A 154 -6.02 -17.13 8.43
C ILE A 154 -6.65 -16.55 9.71
N GLY A 155 -7.87 -16.96 10.06
CA GLY A 155 -8.54 -16.56 11.30
C GLY A 155 -9.26 -15.21 11.23
N ILE A 156 -9.36 -14.57 10.06
CA ILE A 156 -10.12 -13.34 9.85
C ILE A 156 -11.55 -13.68 9.45
N ASN A 157 -12.52 -13.43 10.37
CA ASN A 157 -13.93 -13.78 10.14
C ASN A 157 -14.63 -12.74 9.24
N LEU A 158 -14.18 -12.67 8.00
CA LEU A 158 -14.78 -11.91 6.91
C LEU A 158 -14.85 -12.78 5.65
N ASN A 159 -15.84 -12.52 4.80
CA ASN A 159 -15.95 -13.16 3.50
C ASN A 159 -15.08 -12.38 2.50
N GLY A 160 -14.05 -13.03 1.99
CA GLY A 160 -13.08 -12.42 1.07
C GLY A 160 -11.79 -13.22 1.02
N ARG A 161 -10.86 -12.73 0.25
CA ARG A 161 -9.58 -13.36 -0.02
C ARG A 161 -8.47 -12.32 -0.21
N ILE A 162 -7.25 -12.73 0.02
CA ILE A 162 -6.04 -12.02 -0.38
C ILE A 162 -5.61 -12.60 -1.72
N ILE A 163 -5.21 -11.76 -2.64
CA ILE A 163 -4.67 -12.12 -3.96
C ILE A 163 -3.34 -11.40 -4.17
N GLU A 164 -2.43 -12.04 -4.86
CA GLU A 164 -1.16 -11.42 -5.28
C GLU A 164 -1.43 -10.43 -6.41
N THR A 165 -0.89 -9.23 -6.27
CA THR A 165 -1.05 -8.14 -7.26
C THR A 165 0.27 -7.43 -7.50
N PRO A 166 1.32 -8.17 -7.93
CA PRO A 166 2.64 -7.61 -8.17
C PRO A 166 2.66 -6.60 -9.32
N GLY A 167 3.78 -5.89 -9.45
CA GLY A 167 4.03 -4.91 -10.51
C GLY A 167 4.43 -3.55 -9.99
N HIS A 168 3.78 -3.00 -8.94
CA HIS A 168 4.33 -1.87 -8.20
C HIS A 168 5.56 -2.30 -7.39
N SER A 169 5.43 -3.36 -6.63
CA SER A 169 6.49 -4.13 -5.99
C SER A 169 6.24 -5.62 -6.19
N ILE A 170 7.24 -6.46 -5.94
CA ILE A 170 7.11 -7.91 -6.12
C ILE A 170 6.22 -8.58 -5.07
N ASP A 171 6.12 -7.98 -3.89
CA ASP A 171 5.40 -8.47 -2.72
C ASP A 171 4.00 -7.89 -2.58
N SER A 172 3.53 -7.14 -3.60
CA SER A 172 2.21 -6.50 -3.54
C SER A 172 1.08 -7.52 -3.49
N ILE A 173 0.16 -7.33 -2.54
CA ILE A 173 -1.09 -8.08 -2.38
C ILE A 173 -2.28 -7.15 -2.30
N SER A 174 -3.45 -7.66 -2.66
CA SER A 174 -4.74 -6.96 -2.55
C SER A 174 -5.73 -7.80 -1.76
N ILE A 175 -6.69 -7.14 -1.12
CA ILE A 175 -7.75 -7.79 -0.36
C ILE A 175 -9.07 -7.57 -1.09
N LEU A 176 -9.65 -8.65 -1.62
CA LEU A 176 -10.94 -8.65 -2.30
C LEU A 176 -12.01 -9.29 -1.42
N PHE A 177 -13.04 -8.52 -1.09
CA PHE A 177 -14.20 -8.99 -0.34
C PHE A 177 -15.30 -9.50 -1.28
N ASP A 178 -16.12 -10.42 -0.80
CA ASP A 178 -17.15 -11.06 -1.63
C ASP A 178 -18.27 -10.10 -2.08
N ASP A 179 -18.39 -8.91 -1.45
CA ASP A 179 -19.29 -7.83 -1.90
C ASP A 179 -18.72 -6.97 -3.04
N GLY A 180 -17.50 -7.28 -3.49
CA GLY A 180 -16.82 -6.61 -4.59
C GLY A 180 -15.95 -5.41 -4.18
N ASP A 181 -15.89 -5.08 -2.90
CA ASP A 181 -14.93 -4.08 -2.40
C ASP A 181 -13.51 -4.66 -2.43
N CYS A 182 -12.57 -3.91 -3.02
CA CYS A 182 -11.19 -4.36 -3.17
C CYS A 182 -10.21 -3.31 -2.66
N MET A 183 -9.42 -3.64 -1.65
CA MET A 183 -8.33 -2.81 -1.13
C MET A 183 -7.04 -3.25 -1.79
N ILE A 184 -6.44 -2.35 -2.57
CA ILE A 184 -5.41 -2.72 -3.54
C ILE A 184 -4.03 -2.15 -3.25
N GLY A 185 -3.84 -1.49 -2.10
CA GLY A 185 -2.58 -0.80 -1.83
C GLY A 185 -2.19 0.08 -3.01
N ASP A 186 -1.02 -0.15 -3.55
CA ASP A 186 -0.43 0.55 -4.69
C ASP A 186 -0.54 -0.21 -6.03
N ALA A 187 -1.35 -1.28 -6.08
CA ALA A 187 -1.69 -1.89 -7.36
C ALA A 187 -2.52 -0.96 -8.28
N ALA A 188 -3.11 0.12 -7.75
CA ALA A 188 -3.58 1.29 -8.51
C ALA A 188 -3.74 2.50 -7.59
N ALA A 189 -3.86 3.71 -8.16
CA ALA A 189 -4.04 4.95 -7.41
C ALA A 189 -4.97 5.93 -8.11
N ASN A 190 -5.79 6.65 -7.35
CA ASN A 190 -6.58 7.77 -7.89
C ASN A 190 -5.90 9.09 -7.56
N PHE A 191 -4.67 9.25 -8.04
CA PHE A 191 -3.80 10.36 -7.72
C PHE A 191 -3.12 10.90 -8.98
N LEU A 192 -2.90 12.22 -9.06
CA LEU A 192 -2.25 12.91 -10.18
C LEU A 192 -2.84 12.59 -11.57
N GLN A 193 -4.16 12.41 -11.67
CA GLN A 193 -4.85 12.11 -12.92
C GLN A 193 -4.62 13.19 -13.99
N PHE A 194 -4.54 14.48 -13.58
CA PHE A 194 -4.24 15.61 -14.45
C PHE A 194 -2.86 15.49 -15.13
N ALA A 195 -1.93 14.76 -14.51
CA ALA A 195 -0.62 14.48 -15.07
C ALA A 195 -0.56 13.15 -15.86
N GLY A 196 -1.72 12.53 -16.09
CA GLY A 196 -1.85 11.35 -16.95
C GLY A 196 -1.39 10.05 -16.32
N THR A 197 -1.52 9.90 -15.01
CA THR A 197 -1.26 8.63 -14.31
C THR A 197 -2.19 7.52 -14.75
N LYS A 198 -3.44 7.87 -15.16
CA LYS A 198 -4.44 6.91 -15.65
C LYS A 198 -4.65 5.76 -14.66
N TYR A 199 -4.78 6.12 -13.39
CA TYR A 199 -4.92 5.21 -12.25
C TYR A 199 -3.68 4.35 -11.92
N CYS A 200 -2.57 4.52 -12.61
CA CYS A 200 -1.31 3.96 -12.16
C CYS A 200 -0.73 4.78 -11.00
N VAL A 201 0.06 4.15 -10.16
CA VAL A 201 0.93 4.83 -9.19
C VAL A 201 2.10 5.53 -9.90
N VAL A 202 2.83 6.33 -9.14
CA VAL A 202 3.96 7.13 -9.69
C VAL A 202 5.13 6.26 -10.10
N PHE A 203 5.46 5.28 -9.29
CA PHE A 203 6.55 4.34 -9.49
C PHE A 203 6.02 2.93 -9.71
N ILE A 204 6.55 2.21 -10.70
CA ILE A 204 6.13 0.86 -11.07
C ILE A 204 7.39 0.07 -11.39
N CYS A 205 7.53 -1.11 -10.76
CA CYS A 205 8.65 -2.02 -11.03
C CYS A 205 8.50 -2.72 -12.38
N ASP A 206 7.33 -3.28 -12.65
CA ASP A 206 7.01 -3.99 -13.89
C ASP A 206 5.61 -3.60 -14.37
N ILE A 207 5.53 -2.92 -15.53
CA ILE A 207 4.25 -2.42 -16.06
C ILE A 207 3.38 -3.53 -16.63
N ASP A 208 3.96 -4.59 -17.18
CA ASP A 208 3.22 -5.69 -17.77
C ASP A 208 2.59 -6.54 -16.65
N GLU A 209 3.37 -6.80 -15.58
CA GLU A 209 2.88 -7.45 -14.37
C GLU A 209 1.80 -6.61 -13.67
N TYR A 210 2.01 -5.30 -13.60
CA TYR A 210 1.05 -4.35 -13.03
C TYR A 210 -0.33 -4.42 -13.72
N TYR A 211 -0.35 -4.50 -15.05
CA TYR A 211 -1.59 -4.66 -15.80
C TYR A 211 -2.16 -6.08 -15.74
N ARG A 212 -1.32 -7.11 -15.59
CA ARG A 212 -1.79 -8.47 -15.30
C ARG A 212 -2.55 -8.50 -13.96
N SER A 213 -2.02 -7.84 -12.95
CA SER A 213 -2.68 -7.68 -11.65
C SER A 213 -4.03 -6.94 -11.76
N TRP A 214 -4.14 -5.92 -12.62
CA TRP A 214 -5.45 -5.28 -12.88
C TRP A 214 -6.44 -6.26 -13.52
N ASN A 215 -6.01 -7.03 -14.51
CA ASN A 215 -6.87 -8.02 -15.15
C ASN A 215 -7.31 -9.10 -14.15
N GLU A 216 -6.44 -9.50 -13.23
CA GLU A 216 -6.78 -10.45 -12.16
C GLU A 216 -7.86 -9.87 -11.23
N ILE A 217 -7.70 -8.63 -10.75
CA ILE A 217 -8.71 -7.92 -9.93
C ILE A 217 -10.05 -7.83 -10.66
N ILE A 218 -10.04 -7.47 -11.94
CA ILE A 218 -11.24 -7.36 -12.78
C ILE A 218 -11.92 -8.73 -12.94
N SER A 219 -11.15 -9.78 -13.27
CA SER A 219 -11.66 -11.13 -13.51
C SER A 219 -12.32 -11.75 -12.28
N LYS A 220 -11.88 -11.33 -11.09
CA LYS A 220 -12.42 -11.78 -9.80
C LYS A 220 -13.63 -10.97 -9.33
N ASN A 221 -14.25 -10.18 -10.23
CA ASN A 221 -15.47 -9.41 -9.98
C ASN A 221 -15.34 -8.33 -8.89
N ALA A 222 -14.19 -7.68 -8.78
CA ALA A 222 -14.10 -6.43 -8.02
C ALA A 222 -15.07 -5.39 -8.60
N LEU A 223 -15.71 -4.60 -7.75
CA LEU A 223 -16.65 -3.55 -8.13
C LEU A 223 -16.13 -2.16 -7.78
N GLN A 224 -15.69 -2.01 -6.53
CA GLN A 224 -15.19 -0.78 -5.96
C GLN A 224 -13.74 -0.95 -5.51
N ILE A 225 -12.89 -0.03 -5.92
CA ILE A 225 -11.47 -0.02 -5.64
C ILE A 225 -11.16 0.99 -4.54
N PHE A 226 -10.47 0.55 -3.50
CA PHE A 226 -9.98 1.36 -2.39
C PHE A 226 -8.45 1.41 -2.45
N PRO A 227 -7.88 2.45 -3.07
CA PRO A 227 -6.44 2.57 -3.21
C PRO A 227 -5.81 3.18 -1.95
N ALA A 228 -4.53 2.91 -1.71
CA ALA A 228 -3.77 3.60 -0.68
C ALA A 228 -3.60 5.09 -1.00
N HIS A 229 -3.58 5.47 -2.28
CA HIS A 229 -3.43 6.87 -2.69
C HIS A 229 -4.63 7.38 -3.48
N GLY A 230 -5.33 8.36 -2.89
CA GLY A 230 -6.45 9.03 -3.51
C GLY A 230 -7.83 8.50 -3.08
N LYS A 231 -8.88 8.88 -3.81
CA LYS A 231 -10.26 8.51 -3.47
C LYS A 231 -10.62 7.14 -4.05
N PRO A 232 -11.52 6.37 -3.41
CA PRO A 232 -12.09 5.16 -4.01
C PRO A 232 -12.72 5.43 -5.37
N PHE A 233 -12.72 4.40 -6.23
CA PHE A 233 -13.23 4.48 -7.60
C PHE A 233 -13.73 3.12 -8.10
N SER A 234 -14.61 3.14 -9.11
CA SER A 234 -15.14 1.92 -9.73
C SER A 234 -14.07 1.16 -10.51
N VAL A 235 -14.07 -0.17 -10.45
CA VAL A 235 -13.20 -1.08 -11.22
C VAL A 235 -13.21 -0.75 -12.73
N LYS A 236 -14.30 -0.23 -13.27
CA LYS A 236 -14.41 0.24 -14.68
C LYS A 236 -13.30 1.20 -15.09
N LYS A 237 -12.69 1.91 -14.11
CA LYS A 237 -11.53 2.78 -14.39
C LYS A 237 -10.27 1.99 -14.68
N LEU A 238 -10.08 0.83 -14.07
CA LEU A 238 -9.00 -0.08 -14.43
C LEU A 238 -9.22 -0.63 -15.83
N GLU A 239 -10.40 -1.17 -16.13
CA GLU A 239 -10.77 -1.69 -17.46
C GLU A 239 -10.49 -0.66 -18.55
N GLN A 240 -10.96 0.59 -18.35
CA GLN A 240 -10.79 1.68 -19.31
C GLN A 240 -9.34 2.13 -19.50
N ASN A 241 -8.43 1.84 -18.54
CA ASN A 241 -7.07 2.38 -18.54
C ASN A 241 -5.97 1.32 -18.65
N THR A 242 -6.30 0.05 -18.62
CA THR A 242 -5.34 -1.06 -18.83
C THR A 242 -4.58 -0.85 -20.15
N GLY A 243 -3.26 -0.96 -20.09
CA GLY A 243 -2.35 -0.83 -21.22
C GLY A 243 -2.15 0.60 -21.77
N LYS A 244 -2.75 1.64 -21.16
CA LYS A 244 -2.63 3.02 -21.68
C LYS A 244 -1.28 3.68 -21.35
N ASN A 245 -0.58 3.27 -20.32
CA ASN A 245 0.79 3.68 -20.04
C ASN A 245 1.74 2.56 -20.50
N LYS A 246 2.25 2.63 -21.71
CA LYS A 246 2.98 1.54 -22.36
C LYS A 246 4.49 1.54 -22.05
N LYS A 247 5.04 2.62 -21.49
CA LYS A 247 6.48 2.75 -21.26
C LYS A 247 6.71 3.44 -19.92
N ILE A 248 7.31 2.71 -19.01
CA ILE A 248 7.92 3.28 -17.82
C ILE A 248 9.17 4.04 -18.27
N ASN A 249 9.31 5.28 -17.82
CA ASN A 249 10.59 5.97 -17.98
C ASN A 249 11.54 5.42 -16.94
N MET A 250 12.35 4.43 -17.32
CA MET A 250 13.37 3.85 -16.48
C MET A 250 14.16 4.96 -15.81
N VAL A 251 14.14 5.01 -14.52
CA VAL A 251 15.11 5.80 -13.76
C VAL A 251 16.33 4.89 -13.65
N LEU A 252 17.32 5.14 -14.49
CA LEU A 252 18.65 4.58 -14.25
C LEU A 252 19.12 5.19 -12.93
N ASN A 253 18.94 4.44 -11.84
CA ASN A 253 19.38 4.86 -10.54
C ASN A 253 20.89 4.79 -10.45
N LYS A 254 21.49 5.97 -10.40
CA LYS A 254 22.56 6.26 -9.46
C LYS A 254 22.16 7.57 -8.80
N ILE A 255 21.52 7.47 -7.65
CA ILE A 255 21.50 8.53 -6.67
C ILE A 255 22.26 8.03 -5.45
#